data_7e70757f85c5cb99b8b61a5ccb74fa54
#
_entry.id   7e70757f85c5cb99b8b61a5ccb74fa54
#
_cell.length_a   1.000
_cell.length_b   1.000
_cell.length_c   1.000
_cell.angle_alpha   90.00
_cell.angle_beta   90.00
_cell.angle_gamma   90.00
#
_symmetry.space_group_name_H-M   'P 1'
#
loop_
_entity.id
_entity.type
_entity.pdbx_description
1 polymer ?
#
loop_
_entity_poly.entity_id
_entity_poly.type
_entity_poly.pdbx_seq_one_letter_code
_entity_poly.pdbx_strand_id
1 'polypeptide(L)'
;MLNKVRIHQFFYLILSFFLIFFSQQNSFLNITDINSSLAILFLIIMSFGVSHGAADSIIIWKTFPKVKTKAIAFLIYLSIVLLGLILWFQSPILGLVLLLLMSMFHFGHSDLSHLGQAPQSMKISWGIVMTLLPVIFFEKDVKSIFDALTNSDINLQVFVMLKFITIAFIASFLILLYLDKVITKKDKLFLAFEFLVTIILASLLQPVYWFTFYFCFLHGLRALINIGIKSLRDLMFLVAFTLPVTFFSYFLLFEHLQINYLNIIFSVLMALTISHMLLPLINRLLLSRLYKR
;
A
#
# COMPACT_ATOMS: atom_id res chain seq x y z
N MET A 1 -1.17 21.76 -2.66
CA MET A 1 -1.37 20.32 -2.39
C MET A 1 -2.64 19.79 -3.04
N LEU A 2 -3.82 20.33 -2.74
CA LEU A 2 -5.12 19.90 -3.31
C LEU A 2 -5.14 19.79 -4.84
N ASN A 3 -4.56 20.74 -5.58
CA ASN A 3 -4.53 20.66 -7.06
C ASN A 3 -3.74 19.45 -7.58
N LYS A 4 -2.62 19.07 -6.93
CA LYS A 4 -1.84 17.89 -7.32
C LYS A 4 -2.59 16.59 -7.07
N VAL A 5 -3.30 16.52 -5.93
CA VAL A 5 -4.12 15.33 -5.60
C VAL A 5 -5.29 15.20 -6.58
N ARG A 6 -5.94 16.31 -6.97
CA ARG A 6 -7.01 16.27 -7.99
C ARG A 6 -6.52 15.82 -9.36
N ILE A 7 -5.34 16.27 -9.79
CA ILE A 7 -4.71 15.80 -11.03
C ILE A 7 -4.47 14.29 -10.93
N HIS A 8 -3.95 13.82 -9.79
CA HIS A 8 -3.74 12.39 -9.54
C HIS A 8 -5.06 11.60 -9.55
N GLN A 9 -6.11 12.10 -8.89
CA GLN A 9 -7.44 11.47 -8.91
C GLN A 9 -7.97 11.33 -10.34
N PHE A 10 -7.85 12.39 -11.13
CA PHE A 10 -8.26 12.36 -12.53
C PHE A 10 -7.44 11.36 -13.36
N PHE A 11 -6.13 11.34 -13.17
CA PHE A 11 -5.23 10.36 -13.79
C PHE A 11 -5.61 8.92 -13.40
N TYR A 12 -5.84 8.68 -12.11
CA TYR A 12 -6.27 7.37 -11.62
C TYR A 12 -7.58 6.93 -12.24
N LEU A 13 -8.58 7.81 -12.32
CA LEU A 13 -9.85 7.51 -12.97
C LEU A 13 -9.69 7.16 -14.44
N ILE A 14 -8.92 7.94 -15.22
CA ILE A 14 -8.65 7.65 -16.63
C ILE A 14 -7.98 6.27 -16.78
N LEU A 15 -6.94 6.00 -16.01
CA LEU A 15 -6.24 4.72 -16.07
C LEU A 15 -7.16 3.55 -15.69
N SER A 16 -8.03 3.76 -14.70
CA SER A 16 -9.03 2.78 -14.28
C SER A 16 -10.05 2.48 -15.38
N PHE A 17 -10.58 3.51 -16.03
CA PHE A 17 -11.49 3.32 -17.17
C PHE A 17 -10.82 2.59 -18.33
N PHE A 18 -9.57 2.90 -18.60
CA PHE A 18 -8.78 2.20 -19.60
C PHE A 18 -8.65 0.71 -19.26
N LEU A 19 -8.31 0.36 -18.03
CA LEU A 19 -8.22 -1.02 -17.57
C LEU A 19 -9.56 -1.75 -17.61
N ILE A 20 -10.66 -1.10 -17.20
CA ILE A 20 -12.01 -1.67 -17.28
C ILE A 20 -12.36 -1.98 -18.75
N PHE A 21 -12.09 -1.06 -19.67
CA PHE A 21 -12.36 -1.26 -21.09
C PHE A 21 -11.57 -2.43 -21.67
N PHE A 22 -10.26 -2.52 -21.36
CA PHE A 22 -9.41 -3.61 -21.87
C PHE A 22 -9.64 -4.95 -21.17
N SER A 23 -10.06 -4.97 -19.91
CA SER A 23 -10.39 -6.22 -19.21
C SER A 23 -11.58 -6.94 -19.84
N GLN A 24 -12.48 -6.21 -20.48
CA GLN A 24 -13.63 -6.79 -21.20
C GLN A 24 -13.25 -7.40 -22.57
N GLN A 25 -12.10 -7.04 -23.12
CA GLN A 25 -11.64 -7.56 -24.42
C GLN A 25 -10.77 -8.82 -24.25
N ASN A 26 -11.17 -9.79 -23.48
CA ASN A 26 -10.66 -11.17 -23.26
C ASN A 26 -9.21 -11.52 -23.72
N SER A 27 -8.53 -10.67 -24.48
CA SER A 27 -7.22 -10.90 -25.06
C SER A 27 -6.06 -10.25 -24.28
N PHE A 28 -6.34 -9.27 -23.42
CA PHE A 28 -5.26 -8.48 -22.77
C PHE A 28 -4.73 -9.13 -21.48
N LEU A 29 -5.54 -9.97 -20.81
CA LEU A 29 -5.16 -10.65 -19.57
C LEU A 29 -4.87 -12.15 -19.74
N ASN A 30 -4.95 -12.67 -20.97
CA ASN A 30 -4.45 -13.99 -21.30
C ASN A 30 -2.92 -13.97 -21.40
N ILE A 31 -2.27 -13.54 -20.34
CA ILE A 31 -0.86 -13.85 -20.15
C ILE A 31 -0.84 -15.35 -19.88
N THR A 32 -0.46 -16.12 -20.89
CA THR A 32 -0.56 -17.58 -20.96
C THR A 32 0.31 -18.32 -19.95
N ASP A 33 1.15 -17.58 -19.21
CA ASP A 33 1.98 -18.10 -18.13
C ASP A 33 1.78 -17.28 -16.84
N ILE A 34 1.18 -17.93 -15.83
CA ILE A 34 0.94 -17.35 -14.50
C ILE A 34 2.25 -16.87 -13.86
N ASN A 35 3.35 -17.60 -14.05
CA ASN A 35 4.64 -17.23 -13.45
C ASN A 35 5.21 -15.95 -14.04
N SER A 36 5.13 -15.77 -15.37
CA SER A 36 5.56 -14.53 -16.03
C SER A 36 4.73 -13.34 -15.60
N SER A 37 3.44 -13.54 -15.39
CA SER A 37 2.53 -12.49 -14.89
C SER A 37 2.89 -12.05 -13.45
N LEU A 38 3.11 -13.00 -12.55
CA LEU A 38 3.51 -12.73 -11.18
C LEU A 38 4.88 -12.04 -11.11
N ALA A 39 5.80 -12.42 -12.01
CA ALA A 39 7.10 -11.79 -12.12
C ALA A 39 7.01 -10.30 -12.51
N ILE A 40 6.16 -9.97 -13.49
CA ILE A 40 5.92 -8.57 -13.89
C ILE A 40 5.28 -7.78 -12.75
N LEU A 41 4.27 -8.34 -12.08
CA LEU A 41 3.62 -7.69 -10.93
C LEU A 41 4.62 -7.47 -9.78
N PHE A 42 5.49 -8.45 -9.53
CA PHE A 42 6.57 -8.33 -8.56
C PHE A 42 7.47 -7.11 -8.87
N LEU A 43 7.94 -6.97 -10.13
CA LEU A 43 8.73 -5.82 -10.53
C LEU A 43 7.99 -4.49 -10.37
N ILE A 44 6.72 -4.44 -10.74
CA ILE A 44 5.89 -3.23 -10.60
C ILE A 44 5.77 -2.84 -9.13
N ILE A 45 5.46 -3.79 -8.23
CA ILE A 45 5.33 -3.53 -6.79
C ILE A 45 6.66 -3.08 -6.21
N MET A 46 7.78 -3.77 -6.53
CA MET A 46 9.10 -3.44 -6.00
C MET A 46 9.66 -2.12 -6.53
N SER A 47 9.25 -1.69 -7.73
CA SER A 47 9.68 -0.41 -8.32
C SER A 47 8.79 0.75 -7.89
N PHE A 48 7.47 0.64 -8.09
CA PHE A 48 6.52 1.72 -7.86
C PHE A 48 5.86 1.66 -6.49
N GLY A 49 5.53 0.44 -6.02
CA GLY A 49 4.90 0.26 -4.72
C GLY A 49 5.84 0.57 -3.56
N VAL A 50 7.07 0.08 -3.60
CA VAL A 50 8.08 0.29 -2.54
C VAL A 50 8.64 1.71 -2.55
N SER A 51 8.52 2.45 -3.67
CA SER A 51 9.09 3.81 -3.80
C SER A 51 8.54 4.79 -2.75
N HIS A 52 7.29 4.66 -2.31
CA HIS A 52 6.77 5.53 -1.25
C HIS A 52 7.42 5.23 0.11
N GLY A 53 7.77 3.98 0.41
CA GLY A 53 8.59 3.62 1.58
C GLY A 53 10.02 4.14 1.46
N ALA A 54 10.61 4.15 0.26
CA ALA A 54 11.92 4.76 0.02
C ALA A 54 11.94 6.27 0.34
N ALA A 55 10.78 6.95 0.26
CA ALA A 55 10.65 8.36 0.65
C ALA A 55 10.83 8.60 2.15
N ASP A 56 10.80 7.58 3.01
CA ASP A 56 11.17 7.69 4.43
C ASP A 56 12.60 8.19 4.61
N SER A 57 13.48 7.84 3.68
CA SER A 57 14.84 8.36 3.62
C SER A 57 14.87 9.89 3.51
N ILE A 58 13.98 10.46 2.70
CA ILE A 58 13.82 11.91 2.56
C ILE A 58 13.31 12.54 3.86
N ILE A 59 12.36 11.88 4.52
CA ILE A 59 11.80 12.33 5.80
C ILE A 59 12.90 12.36 6.86
N ILE A 60 13.66 11.27 7.03
CA ILE A 60 14.78 11.19 7.96
C ILE A 60 15.81 12.28 7.65
N TRP A 61 16.16 12.44 6.38
CA TRP A 61 17.17 13.41 5.97
C TRP A 61 16.76 14.85 6.29
N LYS A 62 15.51 15.21 6.10
CA LYS A 62 14.97 16.56 6.36
C LYS A 62 14.72 16.81 7.84
N THR A 63 14.40 15.78 8.63
CA THR A 63 14.03 15.91 10.04
C THR A 63 15.25 16.22 10.93
N PHE A 64 16.41 15.60 10.64
CA PHE A 64 17.57 15.72 11.51
C PHE A 64 18.67 16.60 10.90
N PRO A 65 19.20 17.60 11.65
CA PRO A 65 20.28 18.46 11.14
C PRO A 65 21.64 17.76 11.13
N LYS A 66 21.94 16.94 12.16
CA LYS A 66 23.25 16.31 12.35
C LYS A 66 23.34 14.95 11.64
N VAL A 67 24.43 14.70 10.91
CA VAL A 67 24.68 13.44 10.19
C VAL A 67 24.61 12.22 11.14
N LYS A 68 25.21 12.34 12.34
CA LYS A 68 25.16 11.26 13.35
C LYS A 68 23.73 10.87 13.71
N THR A 69 22.82 11.83 13.87
CA THR A 69 21.42 11.55 14.23
C THR A 69 20.65 10.94 13.04
N LYS A 70 20.97 11.38 11.81
CA LYS A 70 20.43 10.73 10.60
C LYS A 70 20.83 9.26 10.54
N ALA A 71 22.13 8.97 10.73
CA ALA A 71 22.63 7.60 10.73
C ALA A 71 21.95 6.74 11.81
N ILE A 72 21.78 7.26 13.02
CA ILE A 72 21.07 6.55 14.10
C ILE A 72 19.61 6.26 13.69
N ALA A 73 18.91 7.27 13.14
CA ALA A 73 17.52 7.09 12.68
C ALA A 73 17.42 6.01 11.59
N PHE A 74 18.34 6.00 10.62
CA PHE A 74 18.41 4.97 9.59
C PHE A 74 18.70 3.58 10.18
N LEU A 75 19.64 3.47 11.11
CA LEU A 75 19.95 2.20 11.75
C LEU A 75 18.76 1.65 12.53
N ILE A 76 18.03 2.49 13.28
CA ILE A 76 16.81 2.09 13.97
C ILE A 76 15.75 1.63 12.95
N TYR A 77 15.54 2.40 11.88
CA TYR A 77 14.61 2.05 10.81
C TYR A 77 14.92 0.68 10.21
N LEU A 78 16.17 0.45 9.80
CA LEU A 78 16.62 -0.83 9.22
C LEU A 78 16.54 -1.99 10.23
N SER A 79 16.81 -1.73 11.52
CA SER A 79 16.64 -2.75 12.57
C SER A 79 15.17 -3.18 12.70
N ILE A 80 14.23 -2.25 12.59
CA ILE A 80 12.79 -2.57 12.61
C ILE A 80 12.39 -3.35 11.36
N VAL A 81 12.90 -3.00 10.17
CA VAL A 81 12.69 -3.79 8.94
C VAL A 81 13.17 -5.24 9.15
N LEU A 82 14.38 -5.42 9.67
CA LEU A 82 14.95 -6.74 9.93
C LEU A 82 14.11 -7.53 10.94
N LEU A 83 13.69 -6.91 12.03
CA LEU A 83 12.80 -7.54 13.01
C LEU A 83 11.45 -7.92 12.41
N GLY A 84 10.90 -7.10 11.52
CA GLY A 84 9.69 -7.42 10.77
C GLY A 84 9.86 -8.65 9.88
N LEU A 85 10.97 -8.74 9.15
CA LEU A 85 11.28 -9.94 8.35
C LEU A 85 11.45 -11.19 9.22
N ILE A 86 12.18 -11.10 10.32
CA ILE A 86 12.34 -12.21 11.27
C ILE A 86 10.98 -12.67 11.78
N LEU A 87 10.10 -11.72 12.17
CA LEU A 87 8.75 -12.03 12.64
C LEU A 87 7.92 -12.74 11.56
N TRP A 88 8.00 -12.29 10.30
CA TRP A 88 7.30 -12.95 9.19
C TRP A 88 7.72 -14.39 9.00
N PHE A 89 9.04 -14.67 8.99
CA PHE A 89 9.54 -16.02 8.79
C PHE A 89 9.34 -16.94 9.99
N GLN A 90 9.29 -16.41 11.22
CA GLN A 90 9.02 -17.19 12.42
C GLN A 90 7.53 -17.46 12.62
N SER A 91 6.67 -16.53 12.26
CA SER A 91 5.21 -16.62 12.44
C SER A 91 4.47 -15.93 11.29
N PRO A 92 4.35 -16.58 10.11
CA PRO A 92 3.74 -15.99 8.93
C PRO A 92 2.28 -15.55 9.16
N ILE A 93 1.52 -16.30 9.97
CA ILE A 93 0.13 -15.93 10.33
C ILE A 93 0.13 -14.60 11.08
N LEU A 94 0.97 -14.44 12.09
CA LEU A 94 1.06 -13.18 12.85
C LEU A 94 1.54 -12.05 11.94
N GLY A 95 2.52 -12.31 11.07
CA GLY A 95 3.00 -11.37 10.07
C GLY A 95 1.89 -10.88 9.15
N LEU A 96 1.08 -11.80 8.62
CA LEU A 96 -0.05 -11.47 7.75
C LEU A 96 -1.13 -10.66 8.50
N VAL A 97 -1.50 -11.07 9.70
CA VAL A 97 -2.47 -10.34 10.52
C VAL A 97 -2.01 -8.91 10.81
N LEU A 98 -0.74 -8.74 11.20
CA LEU A 98 -0.17 -7.41 11.44
C LEU A 98 -0.14 -6.58 10.15
N LEU A 99 0.27 -7.15 9.01
CA LEU A 99 0.24 -6.46 7.74
C LEU A 99 -1.17 -5.95 7.41
N LEU A 100 -2.19 -6.80 7.54
CA LEU A 100 -3.57 -6.41 7.24
C LEU A 100 -4.06 -5.30 8.16
N LEU A 101 -3.87 -5.44 9.48
CA LEU A 101 -4.29 -4.43 10.45
C LEU A 101 -3.59 -3.08 10.22
N MET A 102 -2.30 -3.11 9.95
CA MET A 102 -1.52 -1.90 9.66
C MET A 102 -1.93 -1.28 8.34
N SER A 103 -2.18 -2.09 7.31
CA SER A 103 -2.67 -1.62 6.01
C SER A 103 -4.03 -0.94 6.14
N MET A 104 -4.97 -1.51 6.91
CA MET A 104 -6.28 -0.90 7.18
C MET A 104 -6.15 0.49 7.78
N PHE A 105 -5.26 0.67 8.75
CA PHE A 105 -5.02 1.97 9.36
C PHE A 105 -4.28 2.91 8.40
N HIS A 106 -3.19 2.44 7.80
CA HIS A 106 -2.29 3.23 6.98
C HIS A 106 -2.96 3.75 5.70
N PHE A 107 -3.65 2.88 4.95
CA PHE A 107 -4.33 3.28 3.71
C PHE A 107 -5.38 4.37 3.98
N GLY A 108 -6.21 4.20 5.00
CA GLY A 108 -7.21 5.20 5.33
C GLY A 108 -6.62 6.56 5.68
N HIS A 109 -5.54 6.59 6.46
CA HIS A 109 -4.90 7.84 6.87
C HIS A 109 -4.09 8.48 5.74
N SER A 110 -3.36 7.68 4.97
CA SER A 110 -2.54 8.17 3.86
C SER A 110 -3.40 8.67 2.70
N ASP A 111 -4.36 7.85 2.24
CA ASP A 111 -5.15 8.16 1.05
C ASP A 111 -6.08 9.35 1.24
N LEU A 112 -6.65 9.49 2.45
CA LEU A 112 -7.55 10.58 2.78
C LEU A 112 -6.87 11.77 3.49
N SER A 113 -5.53 11.77 3.59
CA SER A 113 -4.78 12.85 4.26
C SER A 113 -5.00 14.22 3.65
N HIS A 114 -5.25 14.31 2.34
CA HIS A 114 -5.51 15.55 1.61
C HIS A 114 -6.83 16.22 1.99
N LEU A 115 -7.78 15.48 2.56
CA LEU A 115 -9.06 16.00 3.04
C LEU A 115 -8.97 16.63 4.45
N GLY A 116 -7.77 16.60 5.08
CA GLY A 116 -7.46 17.26 6.33
C GLY A 116 -8.37 16.90 7.51
N GLN A 117 -9.61 17.37 7.45
CA GLN A 117 -10.61 17.23 8.52
C GLN A 117 -11.55 16.03 8.34
N ALA A 118 -11.25 15.09 7.41
CA ALA A 118 -12.05 13.88 7.27
C ALA A 118 -12.12 13.12 8.61
N PRO A 119 -13.33 12.67 9.05
CA PRO A 119 -13.52 11.95 10.29
C PRO A 119 -12.65 10.69 10.36
N GLN A 120 -12.18 10.36 11.56
CA GLN A 120 -11.38 9.17 11.79
C GLN A 120 -12.11 7.88 11.37
N SER A 121 -13.42 7.80 11.65
CA SER A 121 -14.28 6.70 11.23
C SER A 121 -14.31 6.52 9.71
N MET A 122 -14.34 7.61 8.94
CA MET A 122 -14.30 7.57 7.47
C MET A 122 -12.95 7.03 6.97
N LYS A 123 -11.83 7.45 7.59
CA LYS A 123 -10.48 6.96 7.25
C LYS A 123 -10.37 5.45 7.55
N ILE A 124 -10.86 5.01 8.71
CA ILE A 124 -10.86 3.59 9.08
C ILE A 124 -11.71 2.79 8.11
N SER A 125 -12.93 3.25 7.79
CA SER A 125 -13.81 2.56 6.82
C SER A 125 -13.15 2.43 5.45
N TRP A 126 -12.53 3.51 4.92
CA TRP A 126 -11.76 3.45 3.69
C TRP A 126 -10.65 2.40 3.75
N GLY A 127 -9.81 2.45 4.79
CA GLY A 127 -8.67 1.54 4.91
C GLY A 127 -9.07 0.07 5.02
N ILE A 128 -10.13 -0.24 5.77
CA ILE A 128 -10.68 -1.61 5.87
C ILE A 128 -11.17 -2.08 4.50
N VAL A 129 -11.96 -1.25 3.80
CA VAL A 129 -12.46 -1.59 2.48
C VAL A 129 -11.30 -1.82 1.52
N MET A 130 -10.34 -0.88 1.42
CA MET A 130 -9.20 -1.02 0.50
C MET A 130 -8.30 -2.20 0.81
N THR A 131 -8.24 -2.67 2.04
CA THR A 131 -7.45 -3.85 2.41
C THR A 131 -8.18 -5.16 2.09
N LEU A 132 -9.51 -5.21 2.28
CA LEU A 132 -10.28 -6.45 2.23
C LEU A 132 -11.16 -6.58 0.97
N LEU A 133 -11.24 -5.57 0.13
CA LEU A 133 -12.18 -5.52 -1.01
C LEU A 133 -12.14 -6.75 -1.93
N PRO A 134 -10.98 -7.34 -2.28
CA PRO A 134 -10.93 -8.53 -3.11
C PRO A 134 -11.67 -9.75 -2.52
N VAL A 135 -11.81 -9.83 -1.20
CA VAL A 135 -12.52 -10.94 -0.53
C VAL A 135 -13.98 -11.02 -0.95
N ILE A 136 -14.61 -9.89 -1.31
CA ILE A 136 -16.02 -9.85 -1.73
C ILE A 136 -16.22 -10.65 -3.02
N PHE A 137 -15.32 -10.49 -3.98
CA PHE A 137 -15.47 -10.99 -5.35
C PHE A 137 -14.69 -12.29 -5.58
N PHE A 138 -13.56 -12.47 -4.90
CA PHE A 138 -12.59 -13.55 -5.11
C PHE A 138 -12.22 -14.25 -3.80
N GLU A 139 -13.21 -14.62 -2.99
CA GLU A 139 -13.03 -15.20 -1.65
C GLU A 139 -12.09 -16.41 -1.66
N LYS A 140 -12.28 -17.35 -2.60
CA LYS A 140 -11.46 -18.57 -2.71
C LYS A 140 -10.02 -18.27 -3.12
N ASP A 141 -9.83 -17.31 -4.04
CA ASP A 141 -8.50 -16.93 -4.51
C ASP A 141 -7.71 -16.22 -3.42
N VAL A 142 -8.38 -15.31 -2.67
CA VAL A 142 -7.75 -14.67 -1.49
C VAL A 142 -7.41 -15.69 -0.42
N LYS A 143 -8.29 -16.67 -0.16
CA LYS A 143 -7.97 -17.79 0.75
C LYS A 143 -6.72 -18.51 0.27
N SER A 144 -6.68 -18.94 -0.99
CA SER A 144 -5.52 -19.64 -1.55
C SER A 144 -4.22 -18.86 -1.43
N ILE A 145 -4.26 -17.53 -1.64
CA ILE A 145 -3.12 -16.65 -1.44
C ILE A 145 -2.68 -16.63 0.03
N PHE A 146 -3.62 -16.48 0.97
CA PHE A 146 -3.30 -16.43 2.40
C PHE A 146 -2.78 -17.78 2.92
N ASP A 147 -3.35 -18.88 2.46
CA ASP A 147 -2.86 -20.23 2.77
C ASP A 147 -1.42 -20.42 2.27
N ALA A 148 -1.12 -19.98 1.06
CA ALA A 148 0.23 -20.05 0.48
C ALA A 148 1.24 -19.16 1.22
N LEU A 149 0.81 -17.97 1.70
CA LEU A 149 1.66 -17.06 2.46
C LEU A 149 1.97 -17.56 3.87
N THR A 150 1.01 -18.26 4.48
CA THR A 150 1.13 -18.71 5.88
C THR A 150 1.53 -20.17 6.04
N ASN A 151 1.58 -20.92 4.93
CA ASN A 151 1.71 -22.39 4.92
C ASN A 151 0.67 -23.08 5.83
N SER A 152 -0.56 -22.56 5.85
CA SER A 152 -1.64 -23.02 6.74
C SER A 152 -2.95 -23.08 5.99
N ASP A 153 -3.82 -24.02 6.34
CA ASP A 153 -5.19 -24.05 5.81
C ASP A 153 -6.10 -23.19 6.70
N ILE A 154 -6.34 -21.96 6.28
CA ILE A 154 -7.18 -21.02 7.01
C ILE A 154 -8.65 -21.37 6.76
N ASN A 155 -9.45 -21.48 7.84
CA ASN A 155 -10.86 -21.82 7.74
C ASN A 155 -11.62 -20.83 6.82
N LEU A 156 -12.38 -21.36 5.85
CA LEU A 156 -13.19 -20.57 4.91
C LEU A 156 -14.15 -19.62 5.62
N GLN A 157 -14.67 -20.00 6.80
CA GLN A 157 -15.55 -19.14 7.60
C GLN A 157 -14.93 -17.79 7.96
N VAL A 158 -13.60 -17.71 8.09
CA VAL A 158 -12.90 -16.45 8.32
C VAL A 158 -13.11 -15.50 7.12
N PHE A 159 -13.02 -16.02 5.91
CA PHE A 159 -13.21 -15.22 4.68
C PHE A 159 -14.65 -14.78 4.49
N VAL A 160 -15.61 -15.65 4.82
CA VAL A 160 -17.04 -15.28 4.85
C VAL A 160 -17.27 -14.13 5.84
N MET A 161 -16.68 -14.21 7.04
CA MET A 161 -16.76 -13.13 8.02
C MET A 161 -16.10 -11.83 7.51
N LEU A 162 -14.91 -11.91 6.92
CA LEU A 162 -14.20 -10.76 6.33
C LEU A 162 -15.04 -10.11 5.22
N LYS A 163 -15.72 -10.90 4.40
CA LYS A 163 -16.66 -10.42 3.37
C LYS A 163 -17.78 -9.57 3.97
N PHE A 164 -18.48 -10.07 5.00
CA PHE A 164 -19.53 -9.30 5.67
C PHE A 164 -19.01 -8.04 6.34
N ILE A 165 -17.84 -8.11 6.98
CA ILE A 165 -17.17 -6.93 7.54
C ILE A 165 -16.91 -5.91 6.43
N THR A 166 -16.37 -6.32 5.29
CA THR A 166 -16.06 -5.41 4.19
C THR A 166 -17.32 -4.74 3.65
N ILE A 167 -18.42 -5.49 3.47
CA ILE A 167 -19.71 -4.93 3.03
C ILE A 167 -20.24 -3.90 4.03
N ALA A 168 -20.17 -4.21 5.34
CA ALA A 168 -20.60 -3.28 6.39
C ALA A 168 -19.77 -1.98 6.36
N PHE A 169 -18.45 -2.06 6.12
CA PHE A 169 -17.59 -0.87 6.02
C PHE A 169 -17.75 -0.10 4.71
N ILE A 170 -18.14 -0.74 3.60
CA ILE A 170 -18.59 -0.04 2.39
C ILE A 170 -19.81 0.83 2.70
N ALA A 171 -20.83 0.24 3.32
CA ALA A 171 -22.04 0.99 3.73
C ALA A 171 -21.70 2.11 4.71
N SER A 172 -20.87 1.83 5.72
CA SER A 172 -20.39 2.82 6.69
C SER A 172 -19.68 3.99 6.00
N PHE A 173 -18.76 3.72 5.07
CA PHE A 173 -18.04 4.75 4.34
C PHE A 173 -18.99 5.65 3.53
N LEU A 174 -19.94 5.08 2.80
CA LEU A 174 -20.92 5.83 2.01
C LEU A 174 -21.83 6.69 2.88
N ILE A 175 -22.31 6.16 4.01
CA ILE A 175 -23.12 6.91 4.99
C ILE A 175 -22.30 8.07 5.57
N LEU A 176 -21.07 7.82 6.01
CA LEU A 176 -20.19 8.85 6.56
C LEU A 176 -19.86 9.93 5.53
N LEU A 177 -19.61 9.56 4.28
CA LEU A 177 -19.36 10.48 3.19
C LEU A 177 -20.60 11.37 2.90
N TYR A 178 -21.79 10.78 2.95
CA TYR A 178 -23.04 11.52 2.75
C TYR A 178 -23.30 12.52 3.91
N LEU A 179 -23.19 12.06 5.15
CA LEU A 179 -23.50 12.85 6.35
C LEU A 179 -22.45 13.90 6.69
N ASP A 180 -21.20 13.73 6.24
CA ASP A 180 -20.13 14.68 6.52
C ASP A 180 -20.52 16.09 6.00
N LYS A 181 -20.26 17.13 6.82
CA LYS A 181 -20.58 18.53 6.47
C LYS A 181 -19.34 19.38 6.20
N VAL A 182 -18.16 18.82 6.45
CA VAL A 182 -16.89 19.55 6.37
C VAL A 182 -16.25 19.42 4.99
N ILE A 183 -16.35 18.23 4.40
CA ILE A 183 -15.82 17.97 3.06
C ILE A 183 -16.68 18.67 2.00
N THR A 184 -16.05 19.38 1.08
CA THR A 184 -16.78 20.10 0.03
C THR A 184 -17.56 19.14 -0.88
N LYS A 185 -18.68 19.57 -1.43
CA LYS A 185 -19.48 18.76 -2.37
C LYS A 185 -18.65 18.22 -3.53
N LYS A 186 -17.71 19.04 -4.04
CA LYS A 186 -16.81 18.64 -5.12
C LYS A 186 -15.85 17.52 -4.70
N ASP A 187 -15.26 17.62 -3.53
CA ASP A 187 -14.32 16.59 -3.04
C ASP A 187 -15.07 15.29 -2.71
N LYS A 188 -16.31 15.38 -2.16
CA LYS A 188 -17.17 14.21 -1.98
C LYS A 188 -17.48 13.48 -3.28
N LEU A 189 -17.79 14.23 -4.33
CA LEU A 189 -18.09 13.66 -5.64
C LEU A 189 -16.87 12.91 -6.21
N PHE A 190 -15.69 13.54 -6.20
CA PHE A 190 -14.46 12.90 -6.66
C PHE A 190 -14.14 11.63 -5.83
N LEU A 191 -14.30 11.70 -4.51
CA LEU A 191 -14.04 10.58 -3.63
C LEU A 191 -15.05 9.43 -3.87
N ALA A 192 -16.32 9.75 -4.10
CA ALA A 192 -17.35 8.77 -4.43
C ALA A 192 -17.05 8.07 -5.76
N PHE A 193 -16.64 8.81 -6.80
CA PHE A 193 -16.24 8.23 -8.07
C PHE A 193 -15.01 7.35 -7.94
N GLU A 194 -13.99 7.81 -7.23
CA GLU A 194 -12.77 7.05 -6.98
C GLU A 194 -13.08 5.73 -6.24
N PHE A 195 -13.93 5.80 -5.22
CA PHE A 195 -14.37 4.64 -4.46
C PHE A 195 -15.13 3.64 -5.33
N LEU A 196 -16.11 4.12 -6.11
CA LEU A 196 -16.91 3.30 -7.02
C LEU A 196 -16.04 2.60 -8.07
N VAL A 197 -15.17 3.34 -8.73
CA VAL A 197 -14.28 2.80 -9.77
C VAL A 197 -13.32 1.76 -9.17
N THR A 198 -12.83 1.98 -7.96
CA THR A 198 -11.97 1.01 -7.25
C THR A 198 -12.72 -0.29 -6.93
N ILE A 199 -14.03 -0.21 -6.56
CA ILE A 199 -14.88 -1.39 -6.37
C ILE A 199 -15.10 -2.13 -7.70
N ILE A 200 -15.39 -1.41 -8.78
CA ILE A 200 -15.57 -2.03 -10.12
C ILE A 200 -14.28 -2.75 -10.54
N LEU A 201 -13.12 -2.12 -10.37
CA LEU A 201 -11.84 -2.78 -10.66
C LEU A 201 -11.63 -4.04 -9.82
N ALA A 202 -11.99 -4.01 -8.53
CA ALA A 202 -11.88 -5.19 -7.67
C ALA A 202 -12.80 -6.34 -8.08
N SER A 203 -13.91 -6.07 -8.77
CA SER A 203 -14.80 -7.10 -9.31
C SER A 203 -14.31 -7.71 -10.64
N LEU A 204 -13.41 -7.01 -11.34
CA LEU A 204 -12.92 -7.41 -12.65
C LEU A 204 -11.51 -8.01 -12.63
N LEU A 205 -10.67 -7.55 -11.71
CA LEU A 205 -9.27 -7.94 -11.60
C LEU A 205 -9.07 -8.98 -10.51
N GLN A 206 -8.30 -10.03 -10.79
CA GLN A 206 -7.87 -10.98 -9.77
C GLN A 206 -7.14 -10.26 -8.61
N PRO A 207 -7.15 -10.82 -7.38
CA PRO A 207 -6.69 -10.13 -6.17
C PRO A 207 -5.30 -9.49 -6.26
N VAL A 208 -4.32 -10.19 -6.85
CA VAL A 208 -2.94 -9.68 -6.96
C VAL A 208 -2.83 -8.53 -7.95
N TYR A 209 -3.55 -8.60 -9.08
CA TYR A 209 -3.59 -7.52 -10.08
C TYR A 209 -4.26 -6.28 -9.51
N TRP A 210 -5.42 -6.45 -8.85
CA TRP A 210 -6.13 -5.36 -8.20
C TRP A 210 -5.26 -4.71 -7.11
N PHE A 211 -4.63 -5.53 -6.25
CA PHE A 211 -3.72 -5.04 -5.21
C PHE A 211 -2.58 -4.22 -5.81
N THR A 212 -1.91 -4.76 -6.85
CA THR A 212 -0.82 -4.06 -7.53
C THR A 212 -1.28 -2.71 -8.08
N PHE A 213 -2.43 -2.67 -8.74
CA PHE A 213 -2.97 -1.45 -9.31
C PHE A 213 -3.32 -0.42 -8.22
N TYR A 214 -4.07 -0.83 -7.22
CA TYR A 214 -4.42 0.04 -6.09
C TYR A 214 -3.17 0.55 -5.36
N PHE A 215 -2.30 -0.37 -4.97
CA PHE A 215 -1.11 -0.08 -4.17
C PHE A 215 -0.11 0.84 -4.89
N CYS A 216 0.14 0.61 -6.17
CA CYS A 216 1.10 1.41 -6.92
C CYS A 216 0.51 2.74 -7.40
N PHE A 217 -0.70 2.71 -7.99
CA PHE A 217 -1.22 3.87 -8.73
C PHE A 217 -2.16 4.75 -7.92
N LEU A 218 -2.91 4.21 -6.93
CA LEU A 218 -3.69 5.05 -6.04
C LEU A 218 -2.89 5.41 -4.80
N HIS A 219 -2.55 4.43 -3.99
CA HIS A 219 -1.94 4.63 -2.68
C HIS A 219 -0.51 5.19 -2.79
N GLY A 220 0.38 4.51 -3.50
CA GLY A 220 1.81 4.85 -3.57
C GLY A 220 2.08 6.21 -4.20
N LEU A 221 1.45 6.51 -5.36
CA LEU A 221 1.60 7.82 -5.99
C LEU A 221 1.01 8.94 -5.14
N ARG A 222 -0.13 8.70 -4.47
CA ARG A 222 -0.74 9.69 -3.57
C ARG A 222 0.14 9.96 -2.35
N ALA A 223 0.73 8.93 -1.77
CA ALA A 223 1.67 9.07 -0.67
C ALA A 223 2.89 9.91 -1.07
N LEU A 224 3.49 9.69 -2.25
CA LEU A 224 4.58 10.48 -2.78
C LEU A 224 4.20 11.96 -3.00
N ILE A 225 2.99 12.22 -3.52
CA ILE A 225 2.46 13.58 -3.69
C ILE A 225 2.32 14.28 -2.32
N ASN A 226 1.85 13.56 -1.31
CA ASN A 226 1.66 14.09 0.04
C ASN A 226 2.98 14.43 0.73
N ILE A 227 4.03 13.64 0.54
CA ILE A 227 5.40 13.92 1.04
C ILE A 227 5.97 15.19 0.39
N GLY A 228 5.53 15.52 -0.82
CA GLY A 228 5.89 16.75 -1.48
C GLY A 228 7.35 16.81 -1.92
N ILE A 229 7.74 15.93 -2.84
CA ILE A 229 9.04 15.97 -3.51
C ILE A 229 9.16 17.31 -4.25
N LYS A 230 10.15 18.14 -3.89
CA LYS A 230 10.31 19.51 -4.42
C LYS A 230 11.67 19.77 -5.05
N SER A 231 12.69 18.99 -4.73
CA SER A 231 14.05 19.24 -5.16
C SER A 231 14.63 18.06 -5.94
N LEU A 232 15.59 18.34 -6.80
CA LEU A 232 16.35 17.29 -7.49
C LEU A 232 17.01 16.34 -6.49
N ARG A 233 17.47 16.86 -5.35
CA ARG A 233 18.03 16.04 -4.29
C ARG A 233 17.00 15.07 -3.71
N ASP A 234 15.74 15.48 -3.48
CA ASP A 234 14.66 14.59 -3.02
C ASP A 234 14.44 13.45 -4.02
N LEU A 235 14.44 13.79 -5.33
CA LEU A 235 14.33 12.80 -6.40
C LEU A 235 15.51 11.83 -6.41
N MET A 236 16.75 12.35 -6.26
CA MET A 236 17.96 11.49 -6.18
C MET A 236 17.89 10.53 -4.99
N PHE A 237 17.44 10.98 -3.82
CA PHE A 237 17.21 10.10 -2.67
C PHE A 237 16.19 9.02 -2.99
N LEU A 238 15.04 9.39 -3.56
CA LEU A 238 14.01 8.43 -3.93
C LEU A 238 14.58 7.35 -4.86
N VAL A 239 15.25 7.77 -5.93
CA VAL A 239 15.88 6.87 -6.90
C VAL A 239 16.96 6.00 -6.23
N ALA A 240 17.86 6.60 -5.44
CA ALA A 240 18.96 5.89 -4.79
C ALA A 240 18.47 4.79 -3.82
N PHE A 241 17.33 4.97 -3.16
CA PHE A 241 16.76 3.97 -2.25
C PHE A 241 15.79 3.00 -2.94
N THR A 242 15.24 3.35 -4.11
CA THR A 242 14.36 2.45 -4.88
C THR A 242 15.14 1.55 -5.82
N LEU A 243 16.15 2.08 -6.53
CA LEU A 243 16.93 1.33 -7.52
C LEU A 243 17.57 0.04 -7.00
N PRO A 244 18.20 -0.02 -5.81
CA PRO A 244 18.77 -1.26 -5.32
C PRO A 244 17.73 -2.37 -5.13
N VAL A 245 16.54 -2.02 -4.65
CA VAL A 245 15.43 -2.97 -4.48
C VAL A 245 14.93 -3.45 -5.83
N THR A 246 14.72 -2.54 -6.78
CA THR A 246 14.30 -2.87 -8.14
C THR A 246 15.34 -3.74 -8.86
N PHE A 247 16.62 -3.39 -8.76
CA PHE A 247 17.71 -4.15 -9.38
C PHE A 247 17.83 -5.56 -8.79
N PHE A 248 17.77 -5.68 -7.46
CA PHE A 248 17.78 -6.98 -6.78
C PHE A 248 16.58 -7.83 -7.17
N SER A 249 15.40 -7.23 -7.27
CA SER A 249 14.19 -7.91 -7.73
C SER A 249 14.31 -8.41 -9.17
N TYR A 250 14.88 -7.58 -10.04
CA TYR A 250 15.18 -7.97 -11.42
C TYR A 250 16.17 -9.13 -11.48
N PHE A 251 17.25 -9.08 -10.68
CA PHE A 251 18.25 -10.15 -10.60
C PHE A 251 17.61 -11.48 -10.15
N LEU A 252 16.74 -11.46 -9.14
CA LEU A 252 16.01 -12.65 -8.67
C LEU A 252 15.15 -13.29 -9.78
N LEU A 253 14.62 -12.50 -10.70
CA LEU A 253 13.83 -13.02 -11.83
C LEU A 253 14.70 -13.74 -12.87
N PHE A 254 15.94 -13.28 -13.09
CA PHE A 254 16.83 -13.86 -14.11
C PHE A 254 17.48 -15.17 -13.67
N GLU A 255 17.72 -15.36 -12.38
CA GLU A 255 18.36 -16.56 -11.84
C GLU A 255 17.47 -17.81 -11.89
N HIS A 256 16.24 -17.72 -12.44
CA HIS A 256 15.26 -18.82 -12.53
C HIS A 256 15.09 -19.58 -11.21
N LEU A 257 15.34 -18.95 -10.08
CA LEU A 257 15.13 -19.52 -8.78
C LEU A 257 13.63 -19.81 -8.64
N GLN A 258 13.29 -20.99 -8.11
CA GLN A 258 11.91 -21.31 -7.75
C GLN A 258 11.51 -20.47 -6.53
N ILE A 259 11.27 -19.18 -6.77
CA ILE A 259 11.02 -18.20 -5.70
C ILE A 259 9.51 -18.03 -5.58
N ASN A 260 9.03 -18.11 -4.35
CA ASN A 260 7.65 -17.69 -4.05
C ASN A 260 7.59 -16.15 -4.03
N TYR A 261 7.38 -15.53 -5.19
CA TYR A 261 7.31 -14.07 -5.34
C TYR A 261 6.28 -13.42 -4.40
N LEU A 262 5.12 -14.07 -4.19
CA LEU A 262 4.10 -13.57 -3.28
C LEU A 262 4.64 -13.46 -1.85
N ASN A 263 5.34 -14.50 -1.37
CA ASN A 263 5.91 -14.48 -0.02
C ASN A 263 6.93 -13.36 0.15
N ILE A 264 7.81 -13.14 -0.85
CA ILE A 264 8.78 -12.05 -0.83
C ILE A 264 8.06 -10.69 -0.82
N ILE A 265 7.09 -10.48 -1.72
CA ILE A 265 6.32 -9.23 -1.77
C ILE A 265 5.73 -8.92 -0.39
N PHE A 266 4.96 -9.83 0.16
CA PHE A 266 4.20 -9.59 1.38
C PHE A 266 5.09 -9.48 2.62
N SER A 267 6.19 -10.25 2.71
CA SER A 267 7.16 -10.13 3.81
C SER A 267 7.87 -8.78 3.80
N VAL A 268 8.32 -8.33 2.62
CA VAL A 268 8.97 -7.01 2.46
C VAL A 268 7.98 -5.88 2.73
N LEU A 269 6.75 -5.98 2.20
CA LEU A 269 5.71 -4.97 2.45
C LEU A 269 5.40 -4.87 3.94
N MET A 270 5.25 -6.00 4.65
CA MET A 270 4.99 -6.01 6.08
C MET A 270 6.14 -5.34 6.86
N ALA A 271 7.37 -5.71 6.59
CA ALA A 271 8.54 -5.17 7.27
C ALA A 271 8.71 -3.65 7.02
N LEU A 272 8.51 -3.20 5.79
CA LEU A 272 8.56 -1.78 5.43
C LEU A 272 7.38 -1.01 6.02
N THR A 273 6.18 -1.58 6.04
CA THR A 273 5.00 -0.91 6.61
C THR A 273 5.15 -0.68 8.10
N ILE A 274 5.69 -1.65 8.86
CA ILE A 274 5.98 -1.49 10.28
C ILE A 274 6.94 -0.31 10.49
N SER A 275 8.08 -0.33 9.81
CA SER A 275 9.11 0.70 9.98
C SER A 275 8.62 2.09 9.55
N HIS A 276 7.87 2.17 8.44
CA HIS A 276 7.24 3.40 7.96
C HIS A 276 6.26 3.98 9.00
N MET A 277 5.37 3.16 9.54
CA MET A 277 4.39 3.60 10.53
C MET A 277 5.01 3.99 11.87
N LEU A 278 6.15 3.40 12.24
CA LEU A 278 6.89 3.76 13.45
C LEU A 278 7.81 4.97 13.26
N LEU A 279 8.07 5.41 12.02
CA LEU A 279 8.97 6.53 11.74
C LEU A 279 8.62 7.84 12.48
N PRO A 280 7.35 8.28 12.59
CA PRO A 280 6.99 9.47 13.36
C PRO A 280 7.37 9.34 14.85
N LEU A 281 7.22 8.15 15.43
CA LEU A 281 7.60 7.87 16.81
C LEU A 281 9.12 7.93 16.98
N ILE A 282 9.88 7.31 16.06
CA ILE A 282 11.34 7.35 16.05
C ILE A 282 11.84 8.79 16.00
N ASN A 283 11.28 9.58 15.09
CA ASN A 283 11.65 10.98 14.91
C ASN A 283 11.36 11.77 16.20
N ARG A 284 10.18 11.60 16.81
CA ARG A 284 9.81 12.27 18.06
C ARG A 284 10.76 11.92 19.22
N LEU A 285 11.10 10.64 19.37
CA LEU A 285 12.00 10.17 20.44
C LEU A 285 13.43 10.70 20.27
N LEU A 286 13.95 10.72 19.05
CA LEU A 286 15.28 11.23 18.76
C LEU A 286 15.35 12.76 18.91
N LEU A 287 14.34 13.50 18.46
CA LEU A 287 14.26 14.95 18.63
C LEU A 287 14.17 15.34 20.11
N SER A 288 13.34 14.65 20.90
CA SER A 288 13.21 14.94 22.34
C SER A 288 14.53 14.78 23.11
N ARG A 289 15.41 13.87 22.65
CA ARG A 289 16.77 13.71 23.23
C ARG A 289 17.75 14.80 22.79
N LEU A 290 17.55 15.39 21.59
CA LEU A 290 18.40 16.47 21.10
C LEU A 290 18.11 17.80 21.79
N TYR A 291 16.85 18.05 22.15
CA TYR A 291 16.43 19.31 22.82
C TYR A 291 16.54 19.26 24.36
N LYS A 292 16.83 18.09 24.95
CA LYS A 292 17.10 17.97 26.40
C LYS A 292 18.59 18.17 26.77
N ARG A 293 19.44 18.40 25.79
CA ARG A 293 20.87 18.75 25.92
C ARG A 293 21.10 20.20 25.47
#